data_2a5d8d751fd19b61d8be22c436a808d9
#
_entry.id   2a5d8d751fd19b61d8be22c436a808d9
#
_cell.length_a   1.000
_cell.length_b   1.000
_cell.length_c   1.000
_cell.angle_alpha   90.00
_cell.angle_beta   90.00
_cell.angle_gamma   90.00
#
_symmetry.space_group_name_H-M   'P 1'
#
loop_
_entity.id
_entity.type
_entity.pdbx_description
1 polymer ?
#
loop_
_entity_poly.entity_id
_entity_poly.type
_entity_poly.pdbx_seq_one_letter_code
_entity_poly.pdbx_strand_id
1 'polypeptide(L)'
;MSTYNFDTIIDRRGTDCLKWDSNGSTDIHPMWVADMDFAVAPQIQEAMEKRLSNPVYGYTFHGEGLIHSIVSWVGRRYGWEISGEWLAFSPGVVPALSMSILALTNPGDRVLIMTPVYRPFYNSI
;
A
#
# COMPACT_ATOMS: atom_id res chain seq x y z
N MET A 1 -0.80 21.41 -17.35
CA MET A 1 -0.98 20.02 -16.86
C MET A 1 0.35 19.32 -17.00
N SER A 2 0.92 18.79 -15.94
CA SER A 2 2.14 17.99 -16.04
C SER A 2 1.80 16.71 -16.79
N THR A 3 2.46 16.49 -17.92
CA THR A 3 2.28 15.26 -18.70
C THR A 3 3.07 14.17 -17.99
N TYR A 4 2.41 13.14 -17.50
CA TYR A 4 3.09 11.97 -16.93
C TYR A 4 3.78 11.21 -18.05
N ASN A 5 5.03 10.79 -17.81
CA ASN A 5 5.79 10.00 -18.76
C ASN A 5 5.78 8.54 -18.30
N PHE A 6 5.11 7.67 -19.07
CA PHE A 6 5.05 6.23 -18.83
C PHE A 6 5.97 5.43 -19.76
N ASP A 7 6.70 6.10 -20.67
CA ASP A 7 7.57 5.46 -21.64
C ASP A 7 9.03 5.37 -21.14
N THR A 8 9.38 6.14 -20.12
CA THR A 8 10.73 6.08 -19.54
C THR A 8 10.94 4.78 -18.80
N ILE A 9 11.92 4.01 -19.23
CA ILE A 9 12.35 2.80 -18.53
C ILE A 9 13.20 3.20 -17.33
N ILE A 10 12.78 2.78 -16.14
CA ILE A 10 13.49 2.99 -14.88
C ILE A 10 14.10 1.65 -14.46
N ASP A 11 15.43 1.56 -14.49
CA ASP A 11 16.10 0.35 -14.00
C ASP A 11 16.05 0.32 -12.47
N ARG A 12 15.47 -0.74 -11.93
CA ARG A 12 15.31 -0.98 -10.49
C ARG A 12 16.23 -2.07 -9.96
N ARG A 13 17.12 -2.60 -10.81
CA ARG A 13 18.11 -3.60 -10.40
C ARG A 13 19.19 -2.97 -9.53
N GLY A 14 19.66 -3.71 -8.54
CA GLY A 14 20.67 -3.20 -7.60
C GLY A 14 20.17 -2.15 -6.63
N THR A 15 18.85 -2.10 -6.40
CA THR A 15 18.21 -1.18 -5.45
C THR A 15 17.56 -1.91 -4.27
N ASP A 16 17.89 -3.17 -4.06
CA ASP A 16 17.23 -4.09 -3.12
C ASP A 16 15.74 -4.28 -3.43
N CYS A 17 15.38 -4.10 -4.69
CA CYS A 17 14.01 -4.27 -5.16
C CYS A 17 13.61 -5.75 -5.16
N LEU A 18 12.66 -6.13 -4.32
CA LEU A 18 12.18 -7.51 -4.23
C LEU A 18 11.76 -8.07 -5.59
N LYS A 19 11.12 -7.29 -6.43
CA LYS A 19 10.67 -7.71 -7.76
C LYS A 19 11.81 -8.04 -8.69
N TRP A 20 12.84 -7.19 -8.73
CA TRP A 20 13.91 -7.27 -9.71
C TRP A 20 15.16 -8.01 -9.21
N ASP A 21 15.45 -7.94 -7.90
CA ASP A 21 16.72 -8.42 -7.34
C ASP A 21 16.59 -9.82 -6.69
N SER A 22 15.37 -10.28 -6.38
CA SER A 22 15.19 -11.53 -5.63
C SER A 22 15.58 -12.79 -6.41
N ASN A 23 15.57 -12.77 -7.75
CA ASN A 23 15.85 -13.94 -8.58
C ASN A 23 17.32 -14.09 -9.01
N GLY A 24 18.16 -13.08 -8.79
CA GLY A 24 19.58 -13.10 -9.13
C GLY A 24 19.91 -13.24 -10.63
N SER A 25 18.92 -13.29 -11.52
CA SER A 25 19.08 -13.43 -12.97
C SER A 25 18.67 -12.16 -13.70
N THR A 26 19.52 -11.72 -14.63
CA THR A 26 19.24 -10.55 -15.49
C THR A 26 18.33 -10.89 -16.67
N ASP A 27 18.18 -12.18 -16.99
CA ASP A 27 17.46 -12.63 -18.18
C ASP A 27 15.97 -12.90 -17.91
N ILE A 28 15.56 -12.86 -16.65
CA ILE A 28 14.17 -13.09 -16.26
C ILE A 28 13.46 -11.75 -16.10
N HIS A 29 12.37 -11.56 -16.86
CA HIS A 29 11.48 -10.43 -16.67
C HIS A 29 10.44 -10.76 -15.58
N PRO A 30 10.50 -10.13 -14.39
CA PRO A 30 9.63 -10.48 -13.29
C PRO A 30 8.21 -9.93 -13.52
N MET A 31 7.20 -10.78 -13.40
CA MET A 31 5.78 -10.42 -13.54
C MET A 31 4.92 -10.94 -12.38
N TRP A 32 5.53 -11.25 -11.24
CA TRP A 32 4.87 -11.94 -10.14
C TRP A 32 4.36 -11.00 -9.04
N VAL A 33 4.98 -9.84 -8.89
CA VAL A 33 4.60 -8.83 -7.90
C VAL A 33 3.93 -7.64 -8.62
N ALA A 34 2.86 -7.13 -8.03
CA ALA A 34 1.99 -6.13 -8.67
C ALA A 34 2.46 -4.67 -8.50
N ASP A 35 3.67 -4.45 -7.97
CA ASP A 35 4.25 -3.10 -7.94
C ASP A 35 4.60 -2.63 -9.36
N MET A 36 4.24 -1.39 -9.67
CA MET A 36 4.46 -0.81 -10.99
C MET A 36 5.90 -0.28 -11.12
N ASP A 37 6.42 -0.35 -12.36
CA ASP A 37 7.76 0.17 -12.70
C ASP A 37 7.73 1.61 -13.26
N PHE A 38 6.63 2.32 -13.03
CA PHE A 38 6.49 3.73 -13.39
C PHE A 38 6.94 4.65 -12.25
N ALA A 39 7.47 5.82 -12.60
CA ALA A 39 7.71 6.87 -11.63
C ALA A 39 6.41 7.27 -10.91
N VAL A 40 6.53 7.60 -9.64
CA VAL A 40 5.39 8.17 -8.90
C VAL A 40 5.03 9.54 -9.49
N ALA A 41 3.79 9.98 -9.25
CA ALA A 41 3.36 11.30 -9.67
C ALA A 41 4.27 12.39 -9.07
N PRO A 42 4.69 13.40 -9.86
CA PRO A 42 5.59 14.44 -9.36
C PRO A 42 5.11 15.13 -8.09
N GLN A 43 3.81 15.31 -7.94
CA GLN A 43 3.21 15.93 -6.75
C GLN A 43 3.43 15.09 -5.47
N ILE A 44 3.50 13.75 -5.61
CA ILE A 44 3.83 12.86 -4.49
C ILE A 44 5.31 13.00 -4.13
N GLN A 45 6.18 13.00 -5.13
CA GLN A 45 7.61 13.18 -4.94
C GLN A 45 7.92 14.52 -4.26
N GLU A 46 7.37 15.62 -4.75
CA GLU A 46 7.49 16.96 -4.17
C GLU A 46 7.03 17.01 -2.70
N ALA A 47 5.92 16.35 -2.37
CA ALA A 47 5.42 16.28 -1.01
C ALA A 47 6.37 15.51 -0.08
N MET A 48 6.97 14.43 -0.58
CA MET A 48 7.98 13.65 0.16
C MET A 48 9.25 14.46 0.37
N GLU A 49 9.78 15.11 -0.66
CA GLU A 49 10.97 15.97 -0.56
C GLU A 49 10.77 17.12 0.43
N LYS A 50 9.61 17.76 0.37
CA LYS A 50 9.21 18.79 1.35
C LYS A 50 9.19 18.24 2.77
N ARG A 51 8.71 17.02 2.99
CA ARG A 51 8.72 16.41 4.34
C ARG A 51 10.13 16.08 4.78
N LEU A 52 10.97 15.55 3.87
CA LEU A 52 12.37 15.20 4.15
C LEU A 52 13.24 16.43 4.45
N SER A 53 12.91 17.60 3.92
CA SER A 53 13.64 18.85 4.22
C SER A 53 13.58 19.26 5.70
N ASN A 54 12.63 18.74 6.47
CA ASN A 54 12.64 18.85 7.93
C ASN A 54 13.40 17.65 8.52
N PRO A 55 14.60 17.83 9.06
CA PRO A 55 15.47 16.72 9.51
C PRO A 55 15.05 16.10 10.84
N VAL A 56 13.98 16.55 11.45
CA VAL A 56 13.45 16.00 12.70
C VAL A 56 12.28 15.05 12.39
N TYR A 57 12.50 13.76 12.58
CA TYR A 57 11.53 12.70 12.22
C TYR A 57 10.78 12.11 13.42
N GLY A 58 10.64 12.78 14.49
CA GLY A 58 9.99 12.31 15.70
C GLY A 58 8.66 11.55 15.49
N TYR A 59 7.90 11.36 16.52
CA TYR A 59 6.60 10.68 16.43
C TYR A 59 5.61 11.50 15.61
N THR A 60 4.85 10.82 14.75
CA THR A 60 3.83 11.42 13.89
C THR A 60 2.46 10.87 14.27
N PHE A 61 1.45 11.72 14.29
CA PHE A 61 0.05 11.32 14.45
C PHE A 61 -0.72 11.44 13.13
N HIS A 62 -1.88 10.82 13.06
CA HIS A 62 -2.77 10.90 11.90
C HIS A 62 -3.51 12.25 11.92
N GLY A 63 -2.98 13.22 11.17
CA GLY A 63 -3.56 14.56 11.11
C GLY A 63 -4.91 14.61 10.40
N GLU A 64 -5.71 15.64 10.69
CA GLU A 64 -7.03 15.86 10.08
C GLU A 64 -6.99 15.88 8.54
N GLY A 65 -5.92 16.39 7.95
CA GLY A 65 -5.74 16.41 6.50
C GLY A 65 -5.69 15.01 5.88
N LEU A 66 -5.08 14.03 6.55
CA LEU A 66 -5.08 12.63 6.11
C LEU A 66 -6.48 12.03 6.19
N ILE A 67 -7.14 12.20 7.33
CA ILE A 67 -8.52 11.71 7.56
C ILE A 67 -9.46 12.27 6.49
N HIS A 68 -9.44 13.59 6.31
CA HIS A 68 -10.26 14.26 5.29
C HIS A 68 -9.98 13.74 3.88
N SER A 69 -8.73 13.54 3.54
CA SER A 69 -8.34 13.03 2.21
C SER A 69 -8.88 11.64 1.95
N ILE A 70 -8.84 10.75 2.94
CA ILE A 70 -9.38 9.38 2.85
C ILE A 70 -10.90 9.41 2.68
N VAL A 71 -11.61 10.10 3.56
CA VAL A 71 -13.08 10.21 3.52
C VAL A 71 -13.52 10.80 2.18
N SER A 72 -12.90 11.89 1.76
CA SER A 72 -13.18 12.55 0.49
C SER A 72 -12.88 11.67 -0.73
N TRP A 73 -11.80 10.89 -0.69
CA TRP A 73 -11.48 9.94 -1.76
C TRP A 73 -12.54 8.85 -1.89
N VAL A 74 -12.90 8.22 -0.78
CA VAL A 74 -13.90 7.14 -0.73
C VAL A 74 -15.25 7.64 -1.24
N GLY A 75 -15.68 8.81 -0.78
CA GLY A 75 -16.92 9.43 -1.26
C GLY A 75 -16.91 9.69 -2.77
N ARG A 76 -15.86 10.35 -3.28
CA ARG A 76 -15.76 10.68 -4.72
C ARG A 76 -15.58 9.45 -5.61
N ARG A 77 -14.82 8.46 -5.15
CA ARG A 77 -14.44 7.31 -6.00
C ARG A 77 -15.49 6.22 -5.99
N TYR A 78 -16.14 6.01 -4.87
CA TYR A 78 -17.04 4.86 -4.66
C TYR A 78 -18.46 5.27 -4.30
N GLY A 79 -18.75 6.56 -4.12
CA GLY A 79 -20.06 7.02 -3.67
C GLY A 79 -20.39 6.55 -2.23
N TRP A 80 -19.39 6.19 -1.45
CA TRP A 80 -19.56 5.68 -0.11
C TRP A 80 -19.23 6.76 0.91
N GLU A 81 -20.24 7.20 1.65
CA GLU A 81 -20.11 8.18 2.72
C GLU A 81 -19.66 7.47 4.01
N ILE A 82 -18.46 7.77 4.45
CA ILE A 82 -17.87 7.25 5.69
C ILE A 82 -17.57 8.39 6.66
N SER A 83 -17.60 8.10 7.97
CA SER A 83 -17.09 9.01 8.99
C SER A 83 -15.59 8.79 9.22
N GLY A 84 -14.86 9.87 9.49
CA GLY A 84 -13.45 9.79 9.90
C GLY A 84 -13.21 8.96 11.15
N GLU A 85 -14.19 8.89 12.05
CA GLU A 85 -14.16 8.08 13.27
C GLU A 85 -14.19 6.57 13.01
N TRP A 86 -14.58 6.15 11.80
CA TRP A 86 -14.59 4.73 11.41
C TRP A 86 -13.22 4.25 10.92
N LEU A 87 -12.25 5.16 10.80
CA LEU A 87 -10.94 4.81 10.29
C LEU A 87 -10.05 4.24 11.41
N ALA A 88 -9.55 3.04 11.18
CA ALA A 88 -8.49 2.43 11.98
C ALA A 88 -7.25 2.23 11.09
N PHE A 89 -6.09 2.49 11.65
CA PHE A 89 -4.82 2.38 10.94
C PHE A 89 -4.08 1.09 11.33
N SER A 90 -3.53 0.43 10.33
CA SER A 90 -2.74 -0.79 10.46
C SER A 90 -1.44 -0.65 9.67
N PRO A 91 -0.35 -1.32 10.05
CA PRO A 91 0.91 -1.32 9.30
C PRO A 91 0.80 -1.98 7.91
N GLY A 92 -0.38 -2.46 7.51
CA GLY A 92 -0.67 -3.01 6.20
C GLY A 92 -1.95 -3.85 6.20
N VAL A 93 -2.43 -4.21 5.00
CA VAL A 93 -3.68 -4.97 4.85
C VAL A 93 -3.58 -6.39 5.41
N VAL A 94 -2.46 -7.09 5.16
CA VAL A 94 -2.26 -8.47 5.68
C VAL A 94 -2.21 -8.50 7.20
N PRO A 95 -1.44 -7.64 7.90
CA PRO A 95 -1.54 -7.52 9.35
C PRO A 95 -2.95 -7.17 9.84
N ALA A 96 -3.68 -6.29 9.13
CA ALA A 96 -5.05 -5.95 9.49
C ALA A 96 -5.98 -7.16 9.43
N LEU A 97 -5.86 -8.00 8.40
CA LEU A 97 -6.63 -9.25 8.28
C LEU A 97 -6.33 -10.20 9.44
N SER A 98 -5.05 -10.45 9.73
CA SER A 98 -4.67 -11.32 10.85
C SER A 98 -5.19 -10.80 12.19
N MET A 99 -5.05 -9.49 12.45
CA MET A 99 -5.60 -8.87 13.66
C MET A 99 -7.12 -8.96 13.74
N SER A 100 -7.82 -8.81 12.61
CA SER A 100 -9.28 -8.94 12.55
C SER A 100 -9.73 -10.37 12.86
N ILE A 101 -9.05 -11.38 12.31
CA ILE A 101 -9.33 -12.78 12.60
C ILE A 101 -9.13 -13.05 14.09
N LEU A 102 -7.99 -12.67 14.66
CA LEU A 102 -7.70 -12.84 16.08
C LEU A 102 -8.71 -12.14 17.00
N ALA A 103 -9.22 -11.00 16.59
CA ALA A 103 -10.17 -10.21 17.39
C ALA A 103 -11.62 -10.74 17.33
N LEU A 104 -11.99 -11.38 16.21
CA LEU A 104 -13.39 -11.72 15.91
C LEU A 104 -13.68 -13.21 15.95
N THR A 105 -12.66 -14.07 16.13
CA THR A 105 -12.82 -15.53 16.16
C THR A 105 -12.14 -16.16 17.37
N ASN A 106 -12.55 -17.37 17.71
CA ASN A 106 -11.93 -18.22 18.71
C ASN A 106 -11.24 -19.42 18.06
N PRO A 107 -10.28 -20.08 18.73
CA PRO A 107 -9.68 -21.31 18.23
C PRO A 107 -10.74 -22.37 17.88
N GLY A 108 -10.72 -22.83 16.63
CA GLY A 108 -11.68 -23.79 16.10
C GLY A 108 -12.83 -23.17 15.28
N ASP A 109 -12.97 -21.86 15.26
CA ASP A 109 -13.89 -21.16 14.37
C ASP A 109 -13.43 -21.28 12.90
N ARG A 110 -14.36 -21.07 11.99
CA ARG A 110 -14.08 -21.17 10.54
C ARG A 110 -14.10 -19.81 9.89
N VAL A 111 -13.12 -19.58 9.01
CA VAL A 111 -13.04 -18.36 8.18
C VAL A 111 -13.33 -18.73 6.73
N LEU A 112 -14.28 -18.03 6.11
CA LEU A 112 -14.62 -18.20 4.70
C LEU A 112 -13.74 -17.28 3.85
N ILE A 113 -13.08 -17.82 2.83
CA ILE A 113 -12.39 -17.06 1.80
C ILE A 113 -12.92 -17.41 0.41
N MET A 114 -12.96 -16.43 -0.48
CA MET A 114 -13.36 -16.63 -1.87
C MET A 114 -12.12 -16.95 -2.72
N THR A 115 -12.06 -18.15 -3.27
CA THR A 115 -10.92 -18.61 -4.06
C THR A 115 -11.24 -18.61 -5.56
N PRO A 116 -10.23 -18.39 -6.44
CA PRO A 116 -8.81 -18.10 -6.16
C PRO A 116 -8.59 -16.69 -5.59
N VAL A 117 -7.66 -16.55 -4.64
CA VAL A 117 -7.39 -15.28 -3.96
C VAL A 117 -5.90 -15.12 -3.65
N TYR A 118 -5.49 -13.91 -3.33
CA TYR A 118 -4.13 -13.56 -2.94
C TYR A 118 -3.61 -14.46 -1.81
N ARG A 119 -2.48 -15.12 -2.06
CA ARG A 119 -1.94 -16.18 -1.20
C ARG A 119 -1.82 -15.82 0.29
N PRO A 120 -1.39 -14.62 0.68
CA PRO A 120 -1.33 -14.24 2.09
C PRO A 120 -2.64 -14.39 2.87
N PHE A 121 -3.81 -14.38 2.20
CA PHE A 121 -5.09 -14.59 2.89
C PHE A 121 -5.20 -16.00 3.48
N TYR A 122 -4.66 -17.02 2.79
CA TYR A 122 -4.59 -18.38 3.33
C TYR A 122 -3.67 -18.48 4.56
N ASN A 123 -2.61 -17.67 4.60
CA ASN A 123 -1.64 -17.69 5.68
C ASN A 123 -2.11 -16.89 6.91
N SER A 124 -3.17 -16.09 6.78
CA SER A 124 -3.73 -15.28 7.86
C SER A 124 -4.75 -16.04 8.70
N ILE A 125 -5.15 -17.24 8.26
CA ILE A 125 -6.11 -18.14 8.90
C ILE A 125 -5.33 -19.28 9.55
#